data_ced1ac97052a563f8c4b4c2d114ae7cb
#
_entry.id   ced1ac97052a563f8c4b4c2d114ae7cb
#
_cell.length_a   1.000
_cell.length_b   1.000
_cell.length_c   1.000
_cell.angle_alpha   90.00
_cell.angle_beta   90.00
_cell.angle_gamma   90.00
#
_symmetry.space_group_name_H-M   'P 1'
#
loop_
_entity.id
_entity.type
_entity.pdbx_description
1 polymer ?
#
loop_
_entity_poly.entity_id
_entity_poly.type
_entity_poly.pdbx_seq_one_letter_code
_entity_poly.pdbx_strand_id
1 'polypeptide(L)'
;MSELQAFREEVRGWLGEHCPEGARGEGDIHLGTTKKTYDRDLDAWLEIMAERGWTVPMWPTEYGGGGLSLEQTKMLYEEMSAIDARPPLRNMGTRMLGPTLLEYGTEDQKRRHLTAIAEGKANWCQGYSEPGAGSDLAGLRTQADDHGDHFVINGQKIWTSGAQFADWMFCLVRTDSDAPKHQGISFVLLPMDQEGVTVKPIQLISGGSHFCETFLDNAIAEKRDLIGQLNEGWTVGKRLLQHERSGQGGLGPSIGKSGPVGVTIDLDVAEVGLDYVGGDDGKIADPSLRDEVIRWKMRNAAFSATQRRAGAEASSGATPGAATSIFKLYGSSLAQDRQDLTARLMGTQGAGWEGDGFSNDEVGATRSWLSSRAVTIYGGTNEVQCNIIAKRVLGLPD
;
A
#
# COMPACT_ATOMS: atom_id res chain seq x y z
N MET A 1 8.20 14.47 -34.85
CA MET A 1 8.17 13.72 -33.57
C MET A 1 6.87 14.05 -32.86
N SER A 2 6.13 13.09 -32.32
CA SER A 2 4.96 13.44 -31.49
C SER A 2 5.41 14.05 -30.17
N GLU A 3 4.58 14.87 -29.54
CA GLU A 3 4.86 15.45 -28.22
C GLU A 3 5.23 14.40 -27.18
N LEU A 4 4.53 13.26 -27.17
CA LEU A 4 4.82 12.12 -26.29
C LEU A 4 6.18 11.47 -26.58
N GLN A 5 6.59 11.40 -27.84
CA GLN A 5 7.91 10.86 -28.21
C GLN A 5 9.04 11.79 -27.75
N ALA A 6 8.85 13.10 -27.88
CA ALA A 6 9.82 14.08 -27.40
C ALA A 6 9.94 14.02 -25.86
N PHE A 7 8.80 13.88 -25.14
CA PHE A 7 8.79 13.69 -23.70
C PHE A 7 9.55 12.41 -23.26
N ARG A 8 9.35 11.29 -23.97
CA ARG A 8 10.05 10.03 -23.69
C ARG A 8 11.58 10.18 -23.81
N GLU A 9 12.05 10.87 -24.86
CA GLU A 9 13.48 11.11 -25.07
C GLU A 9 14.07 12.03 -24.01
N GLU A 10 13.34 13.07 -23.62
CA GLU A 10 13.70 13.95 -22.50
C GLU A 10 13.84 13.15 -21.19
N VAL A 11 12.82 12.37 -20.82
CA VAL A 11 12.81 11.55 -19.59
C VAL A 11 13.97 10.57 -19.61
N ARG A 12 14.17 9.84 -20.71
CA ARG A 12 15.28 8.87 -20.84
C ARG A 12 16.64 9.53 -20.65
N GLY A 13 16.88 10.65 -21.33
CA GLY A 13 18.14 11.40 -21.20
C GLY A 13 18.38 11.87 -19.78
N TRP A 14 17.35 12.47 -19.18
CA TRP A 14 17.42 12.99 -17.82
C TRP A 14 17.67 11.89 -16.78
N LEU A 15 16.93 10.77 -16.86
CA LEU A 15 17.10 9.62 -15.96
C LEU A 15 18.51 9.01 -16.07
N GLY A 16 19.05 8.91 -17.30
CA GLY A 16 20.39 8.40 -17.55
C GLY A 16 21.48 9.25 -16.91
N GLU A 17 21.29 10.57 -16.87
CA GLU A 17 22.24 11.53 -16.31
C GLU A 17 22.12 11.66 -14.78
N HIS A 18 20.90 11.57 -14.22
CA HIS A 18 20.64 11.98 -12.84
C HIS A 18 20.34 10.83 -11.88
N CYS A 19 19.93 9.65 -12.36
CA CYS A 19 19.61 8.54 -11.46
C CYS A 19 20.87 7.93 -10.84
N PRO A 20 21.10 8.07 -9.52
CA PRO A 20 22.26 7.52 -8.85
C PRO A 20 22.30 5.99 -8.96
N GLU A 21 23.51 5.41 -8.92
CA GLU A 21 23.66 3.96 -8.97
C GLU A 21 23.02 3.27 -7.78
N GLY A 22 23.18 3.83 -6.58
CA GLY A 22 22.56 3.32 -5.36
C GLY A 22 21.04 3.44 -5.30
N ALA A 23 20.39 4.14 -6.26
CA ALA A 23 18.94 4.19 -6.42
C ALA A 23 18.40 3.17 -7.44
N ARG A 24 19.26 2.31 -8.00
CA ARG A 24 18.88 1.27 -8.97
C ARG A 24 18.84 -0.12 -8.33
N GLY A 25 18.15 -1.04 -9.00
CA GLY A 25 18.03 -2.42 -8.56
C GLY A 25 17.18 -2.61 -7.30
N GLU A 26 17.37 -3.73 -6.61
CA GLU A 26 16.64 -4.05 -5.37
C GLU A 26 17.17 -3.23 -4.19
N GLY A 27 16.28 -2.91 -3.24
CA GLY A 27 16.64 -2.21 -2.03
C GLY A 27 15.52 -1.35 -1.45
N ASP A 28 15.88 -0.53 -0.46
CA ASP A 28 14.95 0.38 0.21
C ASP A 28 14.39 1.44 -0.74
N ILE A 29 13.17 1.88 -0.44
CA ILE A 29 12.52 3.04 -1.07
C ILE A 29 12.29 4.07 0.02
N HIS A 30 12.56 5.34 -0.27
CA HIS A 30 12.41 6.41 0.71
C HIS A 30 10.95 6.56 1.17
N LEU A 31 10.73 6.71 2.49
CA LEU A 31 9.41 6.89 3.08
C LEU A 31 9.02 8.37 3.25
N GLY A 32 9.93 9.29 3.02
CA GLY A 32 9.69 10.73 3.23
C GLY A 32 9.68 11.11 4.70
N THR A 33 10.67 10.65 5.47
CA THR A 33 10.81 10.96 6.91
C THR A 33 12.26 10.99 7.31
N THR A 34 12.57 11.78 8.33
CA THR A 34 13.89 11.81 8.99
C THR A 34 14.02 10.77 10.11
N LYS A 35 12.94 10.06 10.45
CA LYS A 35 12.93 9.01 11.49
C LYS A 35 13.58 7.70 11.05
N LYS A 36 13.92 7.57 9.76
CA LYS A 36 14.69 6.46 9.20
C LYS A 36 15.87 7.03 8.41
N THR A 37 17.04 6.48 8.61
CA THR A 37 18.25 6.82 7.84
C THR A 37 18.27 6.06 6.53
N TYR A 38 18.64 6.73 5.45
CA TYR A 38 18.77 6.18 4.12
C TYR A 38 20.20 6.32 3.61
N ASP A 39 20.49 5.63 2.53
CA ASP A 39 21.72 5.84 1.76
C ASP A 39 21.69 7.22 1.11
N ARG A 40 22.87 7.85 0.97
CA ARG A 40 23.00 9.18 0.36
C ARG A 40 22.42 9.25 -1.06
N ASP A 41 22.54 8.17 -1.82
CA ASP A 41 22.00 8.11 -3.18
C ASP A 41 20.46 8.11 -3.17
N LEU A 42 19.83 7.51 -2.16
CA LEU A 42 18.38 7.54 -2.02
C LEU A 42 17.86 8.92 -1.59
N ASP A 43 18.58 9.60 -0.69
CA ASP A 43 18.25 10.97 -0.30
C ASP A 43 18.37 11.90 -1.52
N ALA A 44 19.48 11.84 -2.27
CA ALA A 44 19.68 12.61 -3.48
C ALA A 44 18.64 12.29 -4.56
N TRP A 45 18.27 11.00 -4.71
CA TRP A 45 17.24 10.58 -5.65
C TRP A 45 15.88 11.14 -5.32
N LEU A 46 15.49 11.13 -4.04
CA LEU A 46 14.25 11.75 -3.59
C LEU A 46 14.24 13.25 -3.91
N GLU A 47 15.30 13.96 -3.57
CA GLU A 47 15.40 15.41 -3.74
C GLU A 47 15.24 15.82 -5.22
N ILE A 48 16.04 15.27 -6.13
CA ILE A 48 15.98 15.63 -7.56
C ILE A 48 14.68 15.22 -8.24
N MET A 49 14.05 14.12 -7.82
CA MET A 49 12.74 13.71 -8.33
C MET A 49 11.62 14.60 -7.77
N ALA A 50 11.74 15.06 -6.53
CA ALA A 50 10.80 16.00 -5.92
C ALA A 50 10.87 17.39 -6.60
N GLU A 51 12.07 17.89 -6.92
CA GLU A 51 12.24 19.14 -7.67
C GLU A 51 11.52 19.13 -9.03
N ARG A 52 11.43 17.97 -9.68
CA ARG A 52 10.66 17.80 -10.93
C ARG A 52 9.17 17.47 -10.71
N GLY A 53 8.73 17.31 -9.47
CA GLY A 53 7.39 16.86 -9.12
C GLY A 53 7.12 15.39 -9.47
N TRP A 54 8.17 14.60 -9.74
CA TRP A 54 8.05 13.21 -10.19
C TRP A 54 7.92 12.19 -9.04
N THR A 55 7.96 12.64 -7.81
CA THR A 55 7.52 11.86 -6.64
C THR A 55 6.00 11.60 -6.68
N VAL A 56 5.25 12.57 -7.22
CA VAL A 56 3.79 12.54 -7.40
C VAL A 56 3.41 13.12 -8.78
N PRO A 57 3.79 12.43 -9.89
CA PRO A 57 3.84 13.02 -11.22
C PRO A 57 2.51 13.54 -11.75
N MET A 58 1.37 12.97 -11.32
CA MET A 58 0.04 13.39 -11.77
C MET A 58 -0.59 14.49 -10.91
N TRP A 59 0.02 14.86 -9.77
CA TRP A 59 -0.56 15.92 -8.93
C TRP A 59 -0.35 17.30 -9.56
N PRO A 60 -1.22 18.28 -9.20
CA PRO A 60 -1.04 19.66 -9.63
C PRO A 60 0.32 20.22 -9.22
N THR A 61 0.93 21.02 -10.10
CA THR A 61 2.25 21.61 -9.86
C THR A 61 2.26 22.56 -8.68
N GLU A 62 1.14 23.23 -8.40
CA GLU A 62 0.96 24.14 -7.27
C GLU A 62 1.11 23.48 -5.90
N TYR A 63 1.05 22.12 -5.85
CA TYR A 63 1.26 21.33 -4.63
C TYR A 63 2.51 20.43 -4.72
N GLY A 64 3.44 20.75 -5.63
CA GLY A 64 4.69 20.02 -5.78
C GLY A 64 4.62 18.79 -6.69
N GLY A 65 3.51 18.63 -7.45
CA GLY A 65 3.38 17.56 -8.43
C GLY A 65 3.96 17.91 -9.80
N GLY A 66 4.10 16.90 -10.66
CA GLY A 66 4.63 17.08 -12.02
C GLY A 66 3.60 17.60 -13.04
N GLY A 67 2.30 17.60 -12.73
CA GLY A 67 1.23 17.96 -13.64
C GLY A 67 1.15 17.08 -14.89
N LEU A 68 1.74 15.88 -14.85
CA LEU A 68 1.82 14.97 -15.99
C LEU A 68 0.49 14.30 -16.28
N SER A 69 0.22 14.08 -17.56
CA SER A 69 -0.89 13.23 -17.99
C SER A 69 -0.66 11.76 -17.61
N LEU A 70 -1.69 10.95 -17.71
CA LEU A 70 -1.60 9.52 -17.48
C LEU A 70 -0.60 8.84 -18.43
N GLU A 71 -0.59 9.22 -19.70
CA GLU A 71 0.32 8.69 -20.72
C GLU A 71 1.78 9.07 -20.40
N GLN A 72 2.01 10.32 -20.05
CA GLN A 72 3.35 10.80 -19.63
C GLN A 72 3.84 10.09 -18.38
N THR A 73 2.95 9.89 -17.40
CA THR A 73 3.30 9.16 -16.16
C THR A 73 3.65 7.70 -16.44
N LYS A 74 2.92 7.04 -17.34
CA LYS A 74 3.26 5.68 -17.78
C LYS A 74 4.64 5.62 -18.43
N MET A 75 4.93 6.58 -19.32
CA MET A 75 6.24 6.68 -19.96
C MET A 75 7.38 6.92 -18.97
N LEU A 76 7.18 7.81 -18.00
CA LEU A 76 8.15 8.03 -16.93
C LEU A 76 8.46 6.72 -16.20
N TYR A 77 7.45 5.96 -15.82
CA TYR A 77 7.65 4.69 -15.13
C TYR A 77 8.26 3.59 -16.02
N GLU A 78 7.93 3.56 -17.32
CA GLU A 78 8.56 2.66 -18.28
C GLU A 78 10.06 2.95 -18.41
N GLU A 79 10.46 4.22 -18.53
CA GLU A 79 11.86 4.62 -18.63
C GLU A 79 12.62 4.41 -17.30
N MET A 80 11.98 4.64 -16.14
CA MET A 80 12.54 4.28 -14.83
C MET A 80 12.80 2.77 -14.74
N SER A 81 11.83 1.97 -15.17
CA SER A 81 11.94 0.52 -15.17
C SER A 81 13.05 0.01 -16.10
N ALA A 82 13.26 0.67 -17.24
CA ALA A 82 14.30 0.30 -18.22
C ALA A 82 15.73 0.43 -17.69
N ILE A 83 15.93 1.22 -16.64
CA ILE A 83 17.24 1.41 -15.96
C ILE A 83 17.23 0.87 -14.53
N ASP A 84 16.23 0.06 -14.17
CA ASP A 84 16.01 -0.46 -12.82
C ASP A 84 15.97 0.63 -11.72
N ALA A 85 15.57 1.87 -12.06
CA ALA A 85 15.44 2.93 -11.08
C ALA A 85 14.28 2.67 -10.11
N ARG A 86 14.56 2.73 -8.82
CA ARG A 86 13.53 2.58 -7.78
C ARG A 86 12.63 3.80 -7.72
N PRO A 87 11.34 3.63 -7.34
CA PRO A 87 10.48 4.77 -7.01
C PRO A 87 11.18 5.68 -6.00
N PRO A 88 11.18 7.01 -6.20
CA PRO A 88 11.88 7.94 -5.30
C PRO A 88 11.23 8.01 -3.92
N LEU A 89 9.92 7.78 -3.85
CA LEU A 89 9.11 7.92 -2.64
C LEU A 89 7.98 6.90 -2.62
N ARG A 90 7.77 6.27 -1.48
CA ARG A 90 6.64 5.37 -1.25
C ARG A 90 6.12 5.52 0.18
N ASN A 91 5.01 6.19 0.36
CA ASN A 91 4.32 6.28 1.64
C ASN A 91 2.79 6.34 1.47
N MET A 92 2.06 6.34 2.57
CA MET A 92 0.59 6.43 2.54
C MET A 92 0.12 7.84 2.16
N GLY A 93 0.94 8.86 2.37
CA GLY A 93 0.68 10.23 1.95
C GLY A 93 0.49 10.32 0.44
N THR A 94 1.42 9.78 -0.35
CA THR A 94 1.37 9.84 -1.82
C THR A 94 0.24 9.01 -2.42
N ARG A 95 -0.11 7.87 -1.80
CA ARG A 95 -1.00 6.87 -2.40
C ARG A 95 -2.45 6.96 -1.93
N MET A 96 -2.68 7.47 -0.73
CA MET A 96 -3.99 7.43 -0.06
C MET A 96 -4.43 8.82 0.38
N LEU A 97 -3.68 9.47 1.26
CA LEU A 97 -4.08 10.77 1.82
C LEU A 97 -4.06 11.89 0.80
N GLY A 98 -3.01 11.99 -0.02
CA GLY A 98 -2.89 13.09 -0.99
C GLY A 98 -4.03 13.14 -2.00
N PRO A 99 -4.39 12.03 -2.68
CA PRO A 99 -5.58 11.99 -3.52
C PRO A 99 -6.86 12.36 -2.75
N THR A 100 -6.98 11.98 -1.49
CA THR A 100 -8.12 12.34 -0.64
C THR A 100 -8.12 13.84 -0.31
N LEU A 101 -6.97 14.43 -0.01
CA LEU A 101 -6.84 15.88 0.22
C LEU A 101 -7.14 16.70 -1.03
N LEU A 102 -6.73 16.24 -2.21
CA LEU A 102 -7.06 16.90 -3.49
C LEU A 102 -8.58 17.00 -3.70
N GLU A 103 -9.35 16.00 -3.21
CA GLU A 103 -10.81 15.98 -3.34
C GLU A 103 -11.53 16.73 -2.20
N TYR A 104 -11.10 16.56 -0.95
CA TYR A 104 -11.84 16.99 0.25
C TYR A 104 -11.15 18.07 1.07
N GLY A 105 -9.86 18.31 0.85
CA GLY A 105 -9.09 19.30 1.59
C GLY A 105 -9.43 20.74 1.21
N THR A 106 -9.36 21.64 2.17
CA THR A 106 -9.34 23.10 1.92
C THR A 106 -8.01 23.49 1.27
N GLU A 107 -7.96 24.67 0.68
CA GLU A 107 -6.71 25.17 0.06
C GLU A 107 -5.56 25.29 1.06
N ASP A 108 -5.84 25.68 2.30
CA ASP A 108 -4.86 25.71 3.38
C ASP A 108 -4.31 24.31 3.70
N GLN A 109 -5.19 23.31 3.84
CA GLN A 109 -4.81 21.93 4.09
C GLN A 109 -3.98 21.35 2.92
N LYS A 110 -4.39 21.61 1.68
CA LYS A 110 -3.65 21.16 0.49
C LYS A 110 -2.24 21.74 0.48
N ARG A 111 -2.10 23.05 0.64
CA ARG A 111 -0.78 23.72 0.64
C ARG A 111 0.13 23.24 1.76
N ARG A 112 -0.40 23.03 2.97
CA ARG A 112 0.40 22.56 4.10
C ARG A 112 0.84 21.09 3.95
N HIS A 113 -0.05 20.22 3.55
CA HIS A 113 0.21 18.79 3.60
C HIS A 113 0.67 18.19 2.27
N LEU A 114 0.07 18.60 1.12
CA LEU A 114 0.43 18.02 -0.17
C LEU A 114 1.86 18.34 -0.57
N THR A 115 2.29 19.60 -0.37
CA THR A 115 3.68 20.00 -0.68
C THR A 115 4.68 19.22 0.17
N ALA A 116 4.43 19.07 1.47
CA ALA A 116 5.31 18.30 2.35
C ALA A 116 5.35 16.80 1.97
N ILE A 117 4.22 16.23 1.51
CA ILE A 117 4.17 14.85 1.00
C ILE A 117 4.97 14.74 -0.30
N ALA A 118 4.76 15.64 -1.26
CA ALA A 118 5.42 15.62 -2.56
C ALA A 118 6.94 15.78 -2.45
N GLU A 119 7.40 16.62 -1.53
CA GLU A 119 8.83 16.83 -1.24
C GLU A 119 9.46 15.70 -0.40
N GLY A 120 8.68 14.70 0.04
CA GLY A 120 9.19 13.64 0.89
C GLY A 120 9.60 14.10 2.29
N LYS A 121 8.95 15.14 2.81
CA LYS A 121 9.21 15.75 4.14
C LYS A 121 8.20 15.31 5.20
N ALA A 122 7.20 14.51 4.84
CA ALA A 122 6.19 14.01 5.76
C ALA A 122 5.76 12.59 5.40
N ASN A 123 5.99 11.66 6.31
CA ASN A 123 5.49 10.29 6.23
C ASN A 123 4.22 10.14 7.06
N TRP A 124 3.29 9.34 6.56
CA TRP A 124 1.95 9.20 7.09
C TRP A 124 1.62 7.77 7.48
N CYS A 125 0.89 7.61 8.58
CA CYS A 125 0.28 6.33 8.94
C CYS A 125 -1.24 6.45 9.03
N GLN A 126 -1.93 5.29 9.00
CA GLN A 126 -3.37 5.19 9.01
C GLN A 126 -3.89 4.77 10.39
N GLY A 127 -4.68 5.62 11.03
CA GLY A 127 -5.34 5.37 12.31
C GLY A 127 -6.80 4.98 12.12
N TYR A 128 -7.08 3.79 11.56
CA TYR A 128 -8.46 3.33 11.33
C TYR A 128 -8.88 2.25 12.32
N SER A 129 -8.31 1.06 12.18
CA SER A 129 -8.69 -0.12 12.97
C SER A 129 -8.41 0.06 14.46
N GLU A 130 -9.28 -0.53 15.28
CA GLU A 130 -9.14 -0.63 16.72
C GLU A 130 -9.21 -2.10 17.13
N PRO A 131 -8.77 -2.49 18.34
CA PRO A 131 -8.88 -3.86 18.81
C PRO A 131 -10.30 -4.44 18.70
N GLY A 132 -11.34 -3.60 18.85
CA GLY A 132 -12.74 -3.96 18.73
C GLY A 132 -13.42 -3.56 17.41
N ALA A 133 -12.73 -2.93 16.47
CA ALA A 133 -13.30 -2.37 15.24
C ALA A 133 -12.36 -2.57 14.04
N GLY A 134 -12.43 -3.73 13.42
CA GLY A 134 -11.71 -4.08 12.18
C GLY A 134 -12.66 -4.17 11.00
N SER A 135 -13.28 -5.34 10.76
CA SER A 135 -14.29 -5.52 9.71
C SER A 135 -15.50 -4.61 9.91
N ASP A 136 -15.92 -4.44 11.15
CA ASP A 136 -16.91 -3.45 11.56
C ASP A 136 -16.23 -2.12 11.95
N LEU A 137 -15.58 -1.49 10.99
CA LEU A 137 -14.82 -0.27 11.22
C LEU A 137 -15.68 0.89 11.75
N ALA A 138 -16.94 0.97 11.32
CA ALA A 138 -17.86 2.00 11.81
C ALA A 138 -18.18 1.88 13.32
N GLY A 139 -17.83 0.75 13.93
CA GLY A 139 -17.91 0.54 15.39
C GLY A 139 -16.75 1.14 16.19
N LEU A 140 -15.87 1.94 15.56
CA LEU A 140 -14.74 2.59 16.23
C LEU A 140 -15.18 3.46 17.43
N ARG A 141 -14.32 3.51 18.46
CA ARG A 141 -14.58 4.16 19.75
C ARG A 141 -13.54 5.19 20.14
N THR A 142 -12.44 5.33 19.41
CA THR A 142 -11.47 6.42 19.66
C THR A 142 -12.21 7.74 19.64
N GLN A 143 -12.34 8.36 20.81
CA GLN A 143 -13.13 9.56 21.03
C GLN A 143 -12.33 10.81 20.69
N ALA A 144 -12.98 11.85 20.20
CA ALA A 144 -12.42 13.17 19.97
C ALA A 144 -13.36 14.22 20.53
N ASP A 145 -12.97 14.79 21.66
CA ASP A 145 -13.74 15.83 22.35
C ASP A 145 -13.37 17.20 21.77
N ASP A 146 -14.39 18.00 21.46
CA ASP A 146 -14.25 19.33 20.83
C ASP A 146 -13.95 20.40 21.89
N HIS A 147 -12.77 20.99 21.82
CA HIS A 147 -12.31 22.08 22.70
C HIS A 147 -12.28 23.46 21.99
N GLY A 148 -12.97 23.58 20.84
CA GLY A 148 -13.09 24.83 20.09
C GLY A 148 -12.04 24.96 18.97
N ASP A 149 -10.79 25.18 19.28
CA ASP A 149 -9.69 25.28 18.31
C ASP A 149 -8.98 23.94 18.02
N HIS A 150 -9.20 22.93 18.86
CA HIS A 150 -8.62 21.59 18.71
C HIS A 150 -9.58 20.50 19.20
N PHE A 151 -9.24 19.26 18.86
CA PHE A 151 -9.81 18.04 19.43
C PHE A 151 -8.83 17.41 20.40
N VAL A 152 -9.32 16.95 21.55
CA VAL A 152 -8.60 16.07 22.47
C VAL A 152 -9.01 14.63 22.18
N ILE A 153 -8.04 13.78 21.79
CA ILE A 153 -8.30 12.45 21.28
C ILE A 153 -7.83 11.40 22.28
N ASN A 154 -8.74 10.49 22.63
CA ASN A 154 -8.50 9.38 23.53
C ASN A 154 -8.92 8.04 22.90
N GLY A 155 -8.03 7.05 22.90
CA GLY A 155 -8.32 5.73 22.37
C GLY A 155 -7.08 4.94 21.95
N GLN A 156 -7.32 3.88 21.20
CA GLN A 156 -6.25 3.00 20.72
C GLN A 156 -6.53 2.60 19.26
N LYS A 157 -5.52 2.76 18.43
CA LYS A 157 -5.48 2.23 17.07
C LYS A 157 -4.56 1.02 16.99
N ILE A 158 -4.89 0.08 16.11
CA ILE A 158 -4.10 -1.12 15.88
C ILE A 158 -3.87 -1.35 14.39
N TRP A 159 -2.86 -2.11 14.06
CA TRP A 159 -2.43 -2.36 12.68
C TRP A 159 -2.02 -1.09 11.94
N THR A 160 -1.51 -0.09 12.68
CA THR A 160 -0.98 1.15 12.13
C THR A 160 0.36 0.89 11.44
N SER A 161 0.32 0.67 10.13
CA SER A 161 1.52 0.32 9.36
C SER A 161 2.54 1.44 9.39
N GLY A 162 3.76 1.13 9.79
CA GLY A 162 4.89 2.06 9.78
C GLY A 162 4.77 3.25 10.73
N ALA A 163 3.87 3.19 11.73
CA ALA A 163 3.64 4.29 12.66
C ALA A 163 4.91 4.72 13.41
N GLN A 164 5.86 3.80 13.64
CA GLN A 164 7.16 4.11 14.25
C GLN A 164 8.03 5.07 13.43
N PHE A 165 7.73 5.22 12.13
CA PHE A 165 8.41 6.13 11.22
C PHE A 165 7.51 7.25 10.70
N ALA A 166 6.25 7.31 11.14
CA ALA A 166 5.29 8.31 10.68
C ALA A 166 5.48 9.64 11.43
N ASP A 167 5.36 10.73 10.69
CA ASP A 167 5.35 12.10 11.21
C ASP A 167 3.93 12.55 11.52
N TRP A 168 2.97 12.02 10.76
CA TRP A 168 1.55 12.33 10.87
C TRP A 168 0.68 11.07 10.78
N MET A 169 -0.50 11.14 11.37
CA MET A 169 -1.56 10.14 11.23
C MET A 169 -2.81 10.78 10.62
N PHE A 170 -3.41 10.12 9.64
CA PHE A 170 -4.80 10.38 9.28
C PHE A 170 -5.69 9.38 9.99
N CYS A 171 -6.65 9.89 10.76
CA CYS A 171 -7.37 9.13 11.76
C CYS A 171 -8.89 9.27 11.62
N LEU A 172 -9.61 8.15 11.75
CA LEU A 172 -11.05 8.15 12.00
C LEU A 172 -11.30 8.18 13.51
N VAL A 173 -12.09 9.15 13.95
CA VAL A 173 -12.40 9.37 15.36
C VAL A 173 -13.91 9.52 15.58
N ARG A 174 -14.40 9.20 16.77
CA ARG A 174 -15.78 9.38 17.20
C ARG A 174 -15.96 10.77 17.79
N THR A 175 -16.64 11.65 17.08
CA THR A 175 -16.94 13.02 17.51
C THR A 175 -18.37 13.18 18.03
N ASP A 176 -19.27 12.20 17.74
CA ASP A 176 -20.61 12.13 18.27
C ASP A 176 -20.95 10.66 18.57
N SER A 177 -21.02 10.32 19.86
CA SER A 177 -21.32 8.97 20.35
C SER A 177 -22.80 8.61 20.29
N ASP A 178 -23.68 9.60 20.24
CA ASP A 178 -25.13 9.42 20.25
C ASP A 178 -25.70 9.29 18.84
N ALA A 179 -24.94 9.69 17.84
CA ALA A 179 -25.31 9.58 16.44
C ALA A 179 -25.34 8.11 15.95
N PRO A 180 -26.13 7.81 14.91
CA PRO A 180 -26.05 6.53 14.23
C PRO A 180 -24.62 6.19 13.80
N LYS A 181 -24.25 4.92 13.83
CA LYS A 181 -22.91 4.36 13.69
C LYS A 181 -22.00 5.02 12.63
N HIS A 182 -22.55 5.36 11.47
CA HIS A 182 -21.82 5.98 10.36
C HIS A 182 -21.85 7.51 10.38
N GLN A 183 -22.66 8.09 11.29
CA GLN A 183 -22.90 9.52 11.41
C GLN A 183 -22.24 10.04 12.64
N GLY A 184 -21.32 10.39 13.02
CA GLY A 184 -20.64 10.76 14.27
C GLY A 184 -19.18 10.40 14.23
N ILE A 185 -18.69 10.10 13.01
CA ILE A 185 -17.27 9.85 12.73
C ILE A 185 -16.72 11.05 11.99
N SER A 186 -15.58 11.56 12.45
CA SER A 186 -14.82 12.59 11.77
C SER A 186 -13.48 12.06 11.28
N PHE A 187 -12.92 12.72 10.27
CA PHE A 187 -11.61 12.42 9.71
C PHE A 187 -10.65 13.56 10.07
N VAL A 188 -9.65 13.26 10.89
CA VAL A 188 -8.70 14.25 11.38
C VAL A 188 -7.28 13.87 11.03
N LEU A 189 -6.42 14.88 10.88
CA LEU A 189 -4.98 14.71 10.79
C LEU A 189 -4.37 15.11 12.13
N LEU A 190 -3.45 14.31 12.64
CA LEU A 190 -2.74 14.63 13.89
C LEU A 190 -1.25 14.34 13.77
N PRO A 191 -0.38 15.19 14.34
CA PRO A 191 1.05 14.94 14.40
C PRO A 191 1.34 13.74 15.33
N MET A 192 2.31 12.91 14.95
CA MET A 192 2.71 11.74 15.75
C MET A 192 3.75 12.09 16.82
N ASP A 193 4.46 13.20 16.64
CA ASP A 193 5.48 13.69 17.56
C ASP A 193 4.86 14.70 18.52
N GLN A 194 4.14 14.19 19.50
CA GLN A 194 3.50 14.98 20.56
C GLN A 194 3.35 14.15 21.84
N GLU A 195 3.19 14.84 22.97
CA GLU A 195 2.74 14.21 24.20
C GLU A 195 1.35 13.58 23.99
N GLY A 196 1.12 12.40 24.59
CA GLY A 196 -0.14 11.68 24.44
C GLY A 196 -0.17 10.70 23.25
N VAL A 197 0.84 10.63 22.41
CA VAL A 197 0.94 9.60 21.36
C VAL A 197 2.03 8.60 21.70
N THR A 198 1.66 7.33 21.88
CA THR A 198 2.61 6.23 22.12
C THR A 198 2.45 5.17 21.03
N VAL A 199 3.56 4.84 20.36
CA VAL A 199 3.62 3.81 19.33
C VAL A 199 4.34 2.57 19.84
N LYS A 200 3.71 1.40 19.71
CA LYS A 200 4.31 0.10 20.08
C LYS A 200 4.29 -0.83 18.87
N PRO A 201 5.46 -1.19 18.31
CA PRO A 201 5.54 -2.17 17.24
C PRO A 201 5.03 -3.54 17.68
N ILE A 202 4.30 -4.22 16.77
CA ILE A 202 3.76 -5.57 17.00
C ILE A 202 4.70 -6.58 16.36
N GLN A 203 5.18 -7.52 17.15
CA GLN A 203 5.96 -8.65 16.65
C GLN A 203 5.03 -9.63 15.92
N LEU A 204 5.26 -9.81 14.62
CA LEU A 204 4.47 -10.71 13.77
C LEU A 204 5.05 -12.13 13.79
N ILE A 205 4.22 -13.13 13.50
CA ILE A 205 4.65 -14.54 13.35
C ILE A 205 5.68 -14.72 12.22
N SER A 206 5.73 -13.81 11.26
CA SER A 206 6.72 -13.79 10.17
C SER A 206 8.09 -13.22 10.58
N GLY A 207 8.26 -12.81 11.85
CA GLY A 207 9.48 -12.18 12.34
C GLY A 207 9.57 -10.67 12.10
N GLY A 208 8.68 -10.09 11.28
CA GLY A 208 8.62 -8.65 11.04
C GLY A 208 7.92 -7.88 12.17
N SER A 209 8.08 -6.56 12.17
CA SER A 209 7.48 -5.66 13.16
C SER A 209 7.09 -4.32 12.52
N HIS A 210 6.38 -4.38 11.42
CA HIS A 210 6.00 -3.20 10.61
C HIS A 210 4.60 -2.68 10.89
N PHE A 211 3.80 -3.38 11.69
CA PHE A 211 2.54 -2.90 12.23
C PHE A 211 2.71 -2.47 13.69
N CYS A 212 1.93 -1.48 14.10
CA CYS A 212 1.98 -0.96 15.45
C CYS A 212 0.59 -0.92 16.10
N GLU A 213 0.58 -0.94 17.43
CA GLU A 213 -0.46 -0.33 18.23
C GLU A 213 -0.09 1.15 18.43
N THR A 214 -1.09 2.01 18.37
CA THR A 214 -0.93 3.44 18.65
C THR A 214 -1.94 3.85 19.71
N PHE A 215 -1.42 4.27 20.85
CA PHE A 215 -2.22 4.74 21.99
C PHE A 215 -2.31 6.26 21.92
N LEU A 216 -3.52 6.76 22.06
CA LEU A 216 -3.84 8.19 22.09
C LEU A 216 -4.40 8.48 23.50
N ASP A 217 -3.66 9.27 24.27
CA ASP A 217 -3.99 9.68 25.62
C ASP A 217 -3.90 11.20 25.69
N ASN A 218 -5.03 11.88 25.54
CA ASN A 218 -5.12 13.32 25.37
C ASN A 218 -4.29 13.87 24.18
N ALA A 219 -4.20 13.10 23.10
CA ALA A 219 -3.54 13.54 21.87
C ALA A 219 -4.34 14.67 21.21
N ILE A 220 -3.62 15.63 20.62
CA ILE A 220 -4.22 16.84 20.05
C ILE A 220 -4.27 16.76 18.53
N ALA A 221 -5.43 17.04 17.95
CA ALA A 221 -5.57 17.38 16.53
C ALA A 221 -6.17 18.77 16.40
N GLU A 222 -5.51 19.64 15.65
CA GLU A 222 -6.01 21.00 15.46
C GLU A 222 -7.30 20.99 14.62
N LYS A 223 -8.22 21.91 14.89
CA LYS A 223 -9.50 22.01 14.17
C LYS A 223 -9.31 22.26 12.68
N ARG A 224 -8.25 22.99 12.31
CA ARG A 224 -7.90 23.23 10.91
C ARG A 224 -7.47 21.96 10.16
N ASP A 225 -7.21 20.87 10.87
CA ASP A 225 -6.82 19.56 10.34
C ASP A 225 -7.98 18.55 10.33
N LEU A 226 -9.22 19.01 10.53
CA LEU A 226 -10.44 18.28 10.21
C LEU A 226 -10.66 18.27 8.70
N ILE A 227 -10.70 17.11 8.10
CA ILE A 227 -10.91 16.93 6.65
C ILE A 227 -12.40 16.69 6.37
N GLY A 228 -12.97 17.51 5.49
CA GLY A 228 -14.42 17.54 5.24
C GLY A 228 -15.19 18.19 6.37
N GLN A 229 -16.41 17.76 6.61
CA GLN A 229 -17.29 18.30 7.65
C GLN A 229 -17.22 17.45 8.92
N LEU A 230 -17.49 18.08 10.07
CA LEU A 230 -17.65 17.39 11.35
C LEU A 230 -18.73 16.29 11.22
N ASN A 231 -18.47 15.10 11.73
CA ASN A 231 -19.34 13.93 11.69
C ASN A 231 -19.55 13.31 10.29
N GLU A 232 -18.89 13.79 9.24
CA GLU A 232 -18.96 13.24 7.88
C GLU A 232 -17.71 12.46 7.45
N GLY A 233 -16.79 12.24 8.36
CA GLY A 233 -15.51 11.58 8.11
C GLY A 233 -15.62 10.15 7.58
N TRP A 234 -16.76 9.48 7.80
CA TRP A 234 -17.02 8.15 7.22
C TRP A 234 -17.01 8.18 5.68
N THR A 235 -17.54 9.23 5.06
CA THR A 235 -17.53 9.40 3.59
C THR A 235 -16.11 9.61 3.08
N VAL A 236 -15.34 10.47 3.74
CA VAL A 236 -13.92 10.71 3.43
C VAL A 236 -13.11 9.42 3.59
N GLY A 237 -13.30 8.72 4.71
CA GLY A 237 -12.61 7.45 5.00
C GLY A 237 -12.88 6.35 3.97
N LYS A 238 -14.14 6.20 3.53
CA LYS A 238 -14.50 5.27 2.45
C LYS A 238 -13.82 5.64 1.13
N ARG A 239 -13.74 6.92 0.81
CA ARG A 239 -13.09 7.39 -0.42
C ARG A 239 -11.60 7.11 -0.39
N LEU A 240 -10.93 7.36 0.74
CA LEU A 240 -9.52 7.01 0.92
C LEU A 240 -9.26 5.52 0.70
N LEU A 241 -10.11 4.62 1.20
CA LEU A 241 -10.01 3.17 0.94
C LEU A 241 -10.23 2.80 -0.54
N GLN A 242 -10.94 3.62 -1.33
CA GLN A 242 -11.02 3.43 -2.79
C GLN A 242 -9.70 3.79 -3.46
N HIS A 243 -9.03 4.86 -3.03
CA HIS A 243 -7.69 5.22 -3.51
C HIS A 243 -6.67 4.12 -3.18
N GLU A 244 -6.70 3.54 -1.99
CA GLU A 244 -5.88 2.38 -1.64
C GLU A 244 -6.02 1.23 -2.65
N ARG A 245 -7.26 0.89 -3.01
CA ARG A 245 -7.55 -0.22 -3.94
C ARG A 245 -7.20 0.12 -5.40
N SER A 246 -7.42 1.34 -5.83
CA SER A 246 -7.07 1.79 -7.20
C SER A 246 -5.56 1.94 -7.38
N GLY A 247 -4.83 2.40 -6.37
CA GLY A 247 -3.37 2.46 -6.38
C GLY A 247 -2.70 1.07 -6.44
N GLN A 248 -3.37 0.01 -6.00
CA GLN A 248 -2.92 -1.37 -6.17
C GLN A 248 -3.13 -1.90 -7.60
N GLY A 249 -3.88 -1.19 -8.44
CA GLY A 249 -4.24 -1.56 -9.83
C GLY A 249 -3.18 -1.25 -10.89
N GLY A 250 -1.94 -0.91 -10.54
CA GLY A 250 -0.81 -1.05 -11.46
C GLY A 250 -0.42 0.15 -12.30
N LEU A 251 -0.44 1.37 -11.78
CA LEU A 251 0.18 2.54 -12.41
C LEU A 251 1.56 2.90 -11.83
N GLY A 252 2.05 2.15 -10.84
CA GLY A 252 3.43 2.26 -10.39
C GLY A 252 4.32 1.25 -11.09
N PRO A 253 5.63 1.50 -11.23
CA PRO A 253 6.53 0.48 -11.73
C PRO A 253 6.38 -0.78 -10.89
N SER A 254 6.20 -1.92 -11.55
CA SER A 254 6.35 -3.24 -10.93
C SER A 254 7.83 -3.47 -10.59
N ILE A 255 8.47 -2.46 -10.05
CA ILE A 255 9.88 -2.50 -9.68
C ILE A 255 9.94 -3.01 -8.26
N GLY A 256 10.52 -4.16 -8.12
CA GLY A 256 10.76 -4.84 -6.87
C GLY A 256 9.53 -5.59 -6.37
N LYS A 257 9.71 -6.82 -6.18
CA LYS A 257 8.81 -7.86 -5.65
C LYS A 257 8.38 -7.62 -4.19
N SER A 258 8.31 -6.38 -3.74
CA SER A 258 7.80 -6.02 -2.43
C SER A 258 6.29 -5.89 -2.50
N GLY A 259 5.61 -6.96 -2.14
CA GLY A 259 4.21 -6.95 -1.76
C GLY A 259 3.95 -5.93 -0.64
N PRO A 260 2.68 -5.70 -0.27
CA PRO A 260 2.37 -4.79 0.81
C PRO A 260 3.02 -5.26 2.10
N VAL A 261 3.91 -4.43 2.63
CA VAL A 261 4.46 -4.43 3.98
C VAL A 261 4.86 -5.82 4.51
N GLY A 262 6.11 -6.17 4.29
CA GLY A 262 6.75 -7.41 4.78
C GLY A 262 7.63 -8.04 3.71
N VAL A 263 8.71 -8.67 4.10
CA VAL A 263 9.63 -9.38 3.19
C VAL A 263 8.87 -10.53 2.54
N THR A 264 8.25 -10.27 1.38
CA THR A 264 7.72 -11.35 0.54
C THR A 264 8.71 -11.61 -0.57
N ILE A 265 9.41 -12.73 -0.49
CA ILE A 265 10.21 -13.22 -1.60
C ILE A 265 9.26 -13.71 -2.68
N ASP A 266 9.48 -13.24 -3.90
CA ASP A 266 8.68 -13.59 -5.08
C ASP A 266 9.42 -14.63 -5.93
N LEU A 267 9.49 -15.87 -5.45
CA LEU A 267 10.12 -16.98 -6.16
C LEU A 267 9.18 -17.53 -7.26
N ASP A 268 9.70 -17.88 -8.42
CA ASP A 268 8.91 -18.62 -9.42
C ASP A 268 8.68 -20.06 -8.95
N VAL A 269 7.44 -20.43 -8.78
CA VAL A 269 7.06 -21.76 -8.26
C VAL A 269 7.54 -22.92 -9.14
N ALA A 270 7.79 -22.71 -10.45
CA ALA A 270 8.30 -23.75 -11.32
C ALA A 270 9.82 -23.90 -11.13
N GLU A 271 10.56 -22.81 -10.97
CA GLU A 271 11.99 -22.83 -10.65
C GLU A 271 12.21 -23.51 -9.30
N VAL A 272 11.47 -23.10 -8.26
CA VAL A 272 11.51 -23.76 -6.95
C VAL A 272 11.24 -25.27 -7.08
N GLY A 273 10.25 -25.66 -7.91
CA GLY A 273 9.96 -27.08 -8.14
C GLY A 273 11.10 -27.82 -8.80
N LEU A 274 11.81 -27.23 -9.76
CA LEU A 274 12.97 -27.83 -10.40
C LEU A 274 14.16 -27.96 -9.44
N ASP A 275 14.38 -26.95 -8.61
CA ASP A 275 15.54 -26.89 -7.70
C ASP A 275 15.40 -27.85 -6.51
N TYR A 276 14.22 -27.98 -5.93
CA TYR A 276 14.02 -28.75 -4.68
C TYR A 276 13.41 -30.14 -4.88
N VAL A 277 12.55 -30.33 -5.88
CA VAL A 277 11.95 -31.64 -6.20
C VAL A 277 12.80 -32.39 -7.23
N GLY A 278 13.60 -31.65 -8.00
CA GLY A 278 14.37 -32.16 -9.13
C GLY A 278 13.61 -32.11 -10.45
N GLY A 279 14.35 -32.19 -11.55
CA GLY A 279 13.83 -32.08 -12.90
C GLY A 279 14.21 -33.28 -13.78
N ASP A 280 13.28 -33.70 -14.64
CA ASP A 280 13.52 -34.59 -15.74
C ASP A 280 13.04 -33.91 -17.03
N ASP A 281 13.96 -33.74 -17.99
CA ASP A 281 13.70 -33.04 -19.26
C ASP A 281 13.00 -31.66 -19.09
N GLY A 282 13.49 -30.87 -18.12
CA GLY A 282 12.96 -29.53 -17.82
C GLY A 282 11.57 -29.55 -17.17
N LYS A 283 11.11 -30.67 -16.65
CA LYS A 283 9.83 -30.84 -15.95
C LYS A 283 10.08 -31.26 -14.51
N ILE A 284 9.32 -30.71 -13.58
CA ILE A 284 9.34 -31.13 -12.18
C ILE A 284 9.12 -32.62 -12.10
N ALA A 285 10.01 -33.35 -11.41
CA ALA A 285 10.05 -34.83 -11.40
C ALA A 285 8.78 -35.45 -10.82
N ASP A 286 8.25 -34.88 -9.72
CA ASP A 286 6.98 -35.34 -9.15
C ASP A 286 5.79 -34.86 -9.99
N PRO A 287 5.00 -35.80 -10.58
CA PRO A 287 3.88 -35.45 -11.46
C PRO A 287 2.72 -34.78 -10.73
N SER A 288 2.52 -35.03 -9.43
CA SER A 288 1.47 -34.42 -8.64
C SER A 288 1.79 -32.94 -8.36
N LEU A 289 3.01 -32.69 -7.88
CA LEU A 289 3.47 -31.30 -7.64
C LEU A 289 3.56 -30.50 -8.93
N ARG A 290 3.98 -31.13 -10.03
CA ARG A 290 3.96 -30.52 -11.36
C ARG A 290 2.56 -30.10 -11.79
N ASP A 291 1.54 -30.95 -11.61
CA ASP A 291 0.14 -30.63 -11.92
C ASP A 291 -0.35 -29.45 -11.08
N GLU A 292 -0.03 -29.40 -9.78
CA GLU A 292 -0.40 -28.29 -8.91
C GLU A 292 0.25 -26.97 -9.36
N VAL A 293 1.54 -26.99 -9.72
CA VAL A 293 2.24 -25.80 -10.26
C VAL A 293 1.58 -25.31 -11.55
N ILE A 294 1.26 -26.24 -12.48
CA ILE A 294 0.58 -25.89 -13.73
C ILE A 294 -0.79 -25.27 -13.45
N ARG A 295 -1.59 -25.88 -12.58
CA ARG A 295 -2.92 -25.35 -12.20
C ARG A 295 -2.81 -23.96 -11.59
N TRP A 296 -1.86 -23.74 -10.69
CA TRP A 296 -1.65 -22.42 -10.11
C TRP A 296 -1.24 -21.40 -11.19
N LYS A 297 -0.28 -21.72 -12.06
CA LYS A 297 0.14 -20.83 -13.16
C LYS A 297 -1.02 -20.50 -14.11
N MET A 298 -1.85 -21.46 -14.47
CA MET A 298 -3.05 -21.23 -15.31
C MET A 298 -4.03 -20.26 -14.63
N ARG A 299 -4.34 -20.48 -13.35
CA ARG A 299 -5.23 -19.62 -12.56
C ARG A 299 -4.67 -18.19 -12.45
N ASN A 300 -3.37 -18.07 -12.20
CA ASN A 300 -2.70 -16.78 -12.10
C ASN A 300 -2.67 -16.03 -13.45
N ALA A 301 -2.44 -16.74 -14.55
CA ALA A 301 -2.49 -16.14 -15.91
C ALA A 301 -3.90 -15.64 -16.26
N ALA A 302 -4.94 -16.42 -15.96
CA ALA A 302 -6.33 -16.00 -16.16
C ALA A 302 -6.72 -14.79 -15.30
N PHE A 303 -6.26 -14.77 -14.04
CA PHE A 303 -6.48 -13.65 -13.13
C PHE A 303 -5.79 -12.36 -13.63
N SER A 304 -4.52 -12.45 -14.02
CA SER A 304 -3.76 -11.34 -14.58
C SER A 304 -4.39 -10.80 -15.89
N ALA A 305 -4.90 -11.68 -16.75
CA ALA A 305 -5.62 -11.28 -17.96
C ALA A 305 -6.92 -10.51 -17.61
N THR A 306 -7.64 -10.95 -16.59
CA THR A 306 -8.87 -10.30 -16.10
C THR A 306 -8.58 -8.91 -15.52
N GLN A 307 -7.48 -8.77 -14.77
CA GLN A 307 -7.05 -7.47 -14.24
C GLN A 307 -6.67 -6.50 -15.37
N ARG A 308 -5.91 -6.97 -16.39
CA ARG A 308 -5.56 -6.15 -17.57
C ARG A 308 -6.81 -5.69 -18.32
N ARG A 309 -7.80 -6.58 -18.52
CA ARG A 309 -9.07 -6.21 -19.16
C ARG A 309 -9.79 -5.13 -18.37
N ALA A 310 -9.96 -5.30 -17.05
CA ALA A 310 -10.62 -4.29 -16.23
C ALA A 310 -9.87 -2.94 -16.22
N GLY A 311 -8.54 -2.96 -16.27
CA GLY A 311 -7.72 -1.75 -16.43
C GLY A 311 -7.96 -1.04 -17.76
N ALA A 312 -8.07 -1.79 -18.84
CA ALA A 312 -8.39 -1.24 -20.17
C ALA A 312 -9.82 -0.64 -20.22
N GLU A 313 -10.81 -1.34 -19.64
CA GLU A 313 -12.18 -0.83 -19.50
C GLU A 313 -12.23 0.48 -18.68
N ALA A 314 -11.52 0.54 -17.57
CA ALA A 314 -11.43 1.77 -16.77
C ALA A 314 -10.76 2.93 -17.51
N SER A 315 -9.74 2.65 -18.32
CA SER A 315 -9.07 3.67 -19.15
C SER A 315 -9.97 4.22 -20.26
N SER A 316 -11.00 3.48 -20.69
CA SER A 316 -12.02 3.92 -21.65
C SER A 316 -13.18 4.70 -21.01
N GLY A 317 -13.10 5.04 -19.73
CA GLY A 317 -14.12 5.79 -19.00
C GLY A 317 -15.20 4.93 -18.31
N ALA A 318 -15.09 3.62 -18.38
CA ALA A 318 -15.96 2.74 -17.60
C ALA A 318 -15.59 2.82 -16.12
N THR A 319 -16.58 3.06 -15.26
CA THR A 319 -16.35 3.04 -13.80
C THR A 319 -15.89 1.64 -13.41
N PRO A 320 -14.74 1.49 -12.71
CA PRO A 320 -14.35 0.20 -12.15
C PRO A 320 -15.48 -0.30 -11.26
N GLY A 321 -16.19 -1.30 -11.74
CA GLY A 321 -17.35 -1.82 -11.05
C GLY A 321 -16.96 -2.60 -9.79
N ALA A 322 -17.92 -3.25 -9.18
CA ALA A 322 -17.72 -4.16 -8.05
C ALA A 322 -16.78 -5.35 -8.36
N ALA A 323 -16.31 -5.50 -9.61
CA ALA A 323 -15.23 -6.40 -10.02
C ALA A 323 -13.94 -6.28 -9.18
N THR A 324 -13.66 -5.10 -8.60
CA THR A 324 -12.53 -4.91 -7.68
C THR A 324 -12.61 -5.83 -6.45
N SER A 325 -13.80 -6.16 -5.98
CA SER A 325 -14.00 -7.12 -4.87
C SER A 325 -13.61 -8.56 -5.27
N ILE A 326 -13.82 -8.94 -6.54
CA ILE A 326 -13.34 -10.22 -7.09
C ILE A 326 -11.81 -10.25 -7.09
N PHE A 327 -11.16 -9.14 -7.41
CA PHE A 327 -9.68 -9.07 -7.41
C PHE A 327 -9.12 -9.28 -6.01
N LYS A 328 -9.71 -8.69 -4.99
CA LYS A 328 -9.28 -8.90 -3.60
C LYS A 328 -9.53 -10.35 -3.17
N LEU A 329 -10.74 -10.87 -3.38
CA LEU A 329 -11.13 -12.23 -2.98
C LEU A 329 -10.27 -13.29 -3.65
N TYR A 330 -10.18 -13.26 -4.98
CA TYR A 330 -9.46 -14.28 -5.75
C TYR A 330 -7.94 -14.12 -5.65
N GLY A 331 -7.46 -12.88 -5.72
CA GLY A 331 -6.04 -12.57 -5.64
C GLY A 331 -5.41 -12.95 -4.29
N SER A 332 -6.12 -12.70 -3.18
CA SER A 332 -5.64 -13.12 -1.86
C SER A 332 -5.55 -14.64 -1.72
N SER A 333 -6.53 -15.38 -2.28
CA SER A 333 -6.49 -16.85 -2.30
C SER A 333 -5.34 -17.37 -3.16
N LEU A 334 -5.12 -16.80 -4.36
CA LEU A 334 -3.98 -17.16 -5.21
C LEU A 334 -2.64 -16.89 -4.54
N ALA A 335 -2.53 -15.79 -3.78
CA ALA A 335 -1.31 -15.46 -3.06
C ALA A 335 -1.02 -16.47 -1.94
N GLN A 336 -2.04 -16.89 -1.18
CA GLN A 336 -1.87 -17.96 -0.19
C GLN A 336 -1.52 -19.30 -0.84
N ASP A 337 -2.25 -19.72 -1.86
CA ASP A 337 -2.01 -20.97 -2.60
C ASP A 337 -0.56 -21.00 -3.13
N ARG A 338 -0.04 -19.86 -3.60
CA ARG A 338 1.34 -19.76 -4.04
C ARG A 338 2.33 -20.04 -2.92
N GLN A 339 2.16 -19.37 -1.78
CA GLN A 339 3.08 -19.53 -0.66
C GLN A 339 3.00 -20.95 -0.07
N ASP A 340 1.81 -21.54 0.00
CA ASP A 340 1.61 -22.93 0.40
C ASP A 340 2.34 -23.89 -0.56
N LEU A 341 2.22 -23.65 -1.86
CA LEU A 341 2.88 -24.46 -2.88
C LEU A 341 4.40 -24.32 -2.81
N THR A 342 4.92 -23.08 -2.66
CA THR A 342 6.36 -22.81 -2.51
C THR A 342 6.94 -23.57 -1.31
N ALA A 343 6.32 -23.45 -0.14
CA ALA A 343 6.77 -24.14 1.07
C ALA A 343 6.76 -25.67 0.90
N ARG A 344 5.74 -26.23 0.23
CA ARG A 344 5.64 -27.67 -0.06
C ARG A 344 6.68 -28.15 -1.05
N LEU A 345 6.98 -27.38 -2.09
CA LEU A 345 8.02 -27.70 -3.07
C LEU A 345 9.41 -27.74 -2.43
N MET A 346 9.70 -26.81 -1.51
CA MET A 346 10.95 -26.77 -0.75
C MET A 346 11.07 -27.88 0.29
N GLY A 347 9.97 -28.54 0.64
CA GLY A 347 9.98 -29.61 1.65
C GLY A 347 10.48 -29.12 3.02
N THR A 348 11.48 -29.78 3.59
CA THR A 348 12.07 -29.40 4.90
C THR A 348 12.74 -28.04 4.86
N GLN A 349 13.29 -27.62 3.73
CA GLN A 349 13.90 -26.28 3.58
C GLN A 349 12.87 -25.16 3.62
N GLY A 350 11.63 -25.42 3.19
CA GLY A 350 10.51 -24.47 3.30
C GLY A 350 9.97 -24.27 4.73
N ALA A 351 10.58 -24.89 5.74
CA ALA A 351 10.29 -24.70 7.17
C ALA A 351 11.43 -24.02 7.93
N GLY A 352 12.47 -23.56 7.23
CA GLY A 352 13.65 -22.90 7.83
C GLY A 352 13.27 -21.53 8.43
N TRP A 353 13.80 -21.24 9.62
CA TRP A 353 13.55 -19.95 10.29
C TRP A 353 14.81 -19.11 10.43
N GLU A 354 15.93 -19.75 10.81
CA GLU A 354 17.26 -19.16 10.99
C GLU A 354 18.33 -20.26 11.04
N GLY A 355 19.60 -19.88 10.91
CA GLY A 355 20.76 -20.76 11.01
C GLY A 355 21.41 -21.06 9.66
N ASP A 356 22.68 -21.49 9.70
CA ASP A 356 23.55 -21.68 8.54
C ASP A 356 23.12 -22.79 7.59
N GLY A 357 22.11 -23.59 7.97
CA GLY A 357 21.55 -24.66 7.14
C GLY A 357 20.50 -24.19 6.13
N PHE A 358 20.15 -22.90 6.12
CA PHE A 358 19.13 -22.31 5.27
C PHE A 358 19.66 -21.09 4.51
N SER A 359 19.31 -20.97 3.25
CA SER A 359 19.58 -19.78 2.46
C SER A 359 18.64 -18.63 2.85
N ASN A 360 19.00 -17.40 2.46
CA ASN A 360 18.11 -16.24 2.65
C ASN A 360 16.76 -16.42 1.95
N ASP A 361 16.73 -17.08 0.79
CA ASP A 361 15.52 -17.36 0.03
C ASP A 361 14.62 -18.36 0.74
N GLU A 362 15.18 -19.40 1.34
CA GLU A 362 14.42 -20.39 2.13
C GLU A 362 13.80 -19.76 3.37
N VAL A 363 14.59 -19.04 4.16
CA VAL A 363 14.08 -18.27 5.32
C VAL A 363 13.03 -17.25 4.88
N GLY A 364 13.28 -16.54 3.79
CA GLY A 364 12.35 -15.60 3.21
C GLY A 364 11.04 -16.25 2.73
N ALA A 365 11.09 -17.44 2.13
CA ALA A 365 9.92 -18.20 1.72
C ALA A 365 9.06 -18.58 2.94
N THR A 366 9.67 -19.08 4.02
CA THR A 366 8.96 -19.41 5.28
C THR A 366 8.28 -18.16 5.86
N ARG A 367 8.99 -17.05 5.96
CA ARG A 367 8.44 -15.79 6.46
C ARG A 367 7.31 -15.26 5.59
N SER A 368 7.45 -15.37 4.26
CA SER A 368 6.42 -15.00 3.29
C SER A 368 5.17 -15.88 3.43
N TRP A 369 5.36 -17.18 3.63
CA TRP A 369 4.27 -18.12 3.89
C TRP A 369 3.48 -17.73 5.15
N LEU A 370 4.16 -17.48 6.28
CA LEU A 370 3.53 -17.02 7.51
C LEU A 370 2.81 -15.68 7.33
N SER A 371 3.45 -14.69 6.67
CA SER A 371 2.86 -13.38 6.38
C SER A 371 1.61 -13.48 5.51
N SER A 372 1.58 -14.44 4.58
CA SER A 372 0.46 -14.62 3.65
C SER A 372 -0.86 -14.99 4.35
N ARG A 373 -0.82 -15.46 5.59
CA ARG A 373 -2.05 -15.78 6.36
C ARG A 373 -2.94 -14.55 6.56
N ALA A 374 -2.36 -13.36 6.59
CA ALA A 374 -3.09 -12.11 6.78
C ALA A 374 -3.75 -11.57 5.49
N VAL A 375 -3.34 -12.01 4.29
CA VAL A 375 -3.81 -11.41 3.02
C VAL A 375 -5.30 -11.62 2.75
N THR A 376 -5.93 -12.63 3.34
CA THR A 376 -7.36 -12.89 3.26
C THR A 376 -8.16 -12.13 4.32
N ILE A 377 -7.49 -11.42 5.23
CA ILE A 377 -8.08 -10.72 6.37
C ILE A 377 -8.04 -9.20 6.17
N TYR A 378 -6.84 -8.62 5.94
CA TYR A 378 -6.69 -7.17 5.82
C TYR A 378 -7.28 -6.63 4.50
N GLY A 379 -7.53 -5.32 4.44
CA GLY A 379 -8.12 -4.66 3.27
C GLY A 379 -9.56 -5.12 2.96
N GLY A 380 -10.28 -5.61 3.99
CA GLY A 380 -11.57 -6.27 3.92
C GLY A 380 -11.42 -7.78 3.77
N THR A 381 -11.98 -8.53 4.74
CA THR A 381 -11.89 -10.00 4.74
C THR A 381 -12.55 -10.62 3.51
N ASN A 382 -12.20 -11.87 3.21
CA ASN A 382 -12.83 -12.60 2.11
C ASN A 382 -14.36 -12.68 2.30
N GLU A 383 -14.85 -12.80 3.54
CA GLU A 383 -16.28 -12.80 3.88
C GLU A 383 -16.94 -11.44 3.57
N VAL A 384 -16.25 -10.33 3.91
CA VAL A 384 -16.71 -8.98 3.54
C VAL A 384 -16.75 -8.82 2.03
N GLN A 385 -15.76 -9.32 1.29
CA GLN A 385 -15.77 -9.29 -0.18
C GLN A 385 -16.92 -10.13 -0.75
N CYS A 386 -17.18 -11.32 -0.21
CA CYS A 386 -18.33 -12.14 -0.59
C CYS A 386 -19.65 -11.38 -0.37
N ASN A 387 -19.81 -10.71 0.78
CA ASN A 387 -21.01 -9.90 1.05
C ASN A 387 -21.16 -8.73 0.06
N ILE A 388 -20.05 -8.04 -0.29
CA ILE A 388 -20.09 -6.98 -1.28
C ILE A 388 -20.47 -7.53 -2.67
N ILE A 389 -19.90 -8.66 -3.07
CA ILE A 389 -20.22 -9.32 -4.33
C ILE A 389 -21.71 -9.74 -4.34
N ALA A 390 -22.17 -10.41 -3.30
CA ALA A 390 -23.55 -10.84 -3.19
C ALA A 390 -24.56 -9.68 -3.35
N LYS A 391 -24.34 -8.62 -2.57
CA LYS A 391 -25.28 -7.48 -2.52
C LYS A 391 -25.14 -6.50 -3.67
N ARG A 392 -23.89 -6.17 -4.08
CA ARG A 392 -23.63 -5.09 -5.03
C ARG A 392 -23.43 -5.56 -6.48
N VAL A 393 -22.98 -6.80 -6.68
CA VAL A 393 -22.76 -7.36 -8.02
C VAL A 393 -23.93 -8.23 -8.42
N LEU A 394 -24.36 -9.14 -7.54
CA LEU A 394 -25.40 -10.13 -7.83
C LEU A 394 -26.81 -9.65 -7.45
N GLY A 395 -26.95 -8.57 -6.67
CA GLY A 395 -28.26 -8.06 -6.24
C GLY A 395 -29.02 -9.01 -5.33
N LEU A 396 -28.32 -9.88 -4.59
CA LEU A 396 -28.94 -10.81 -3.66
C LEU A 396 -29.50 -10.05 -2.43
N PRO A 397 -30.58 -10.53 -1.82
CA PRO A 397 -31.16 -9.91 -0.62
C PRO A 397 -30.21 -9.97 0.58
N ASP A 398 -30.51 -9.12 1.58
CA ASP A 398 -29.80 -9.06 2.86
C ASP A 398 -30.01 -10.32 3.70
#